data_4602311b801ccf1eede0a14830744d18
#
_entry.id   4602311b801ccf1eede0a14830744d18
#
_cell.length_a   1.000
_cell.length_b   1.000
_cell.length_c   1.000
_cell.angle_alpha   90.00
_cell.angle_beta   90.00
_cell.angle_gamma   90.00
#
_symmetry.space_group_name_H-M   'P 1'
#
loop_
_entity.id
_entity.type
_entity.pdbx_description
1 polymer ?
#
loop_
_entity_poly.entity_id
_entity_poly.type
_entity_poly.pdbx_seq_one_letter_code
_entity_poly.pdbx_strand_id
1 'polypeptide(L)'
;MLLTVIGTGLIGGSFALGARTRNLFQQFLGIEPNAEHADTAVRLGIVDEVVAEVPRDSDAVLIAGPSDVVADWVVRLADHPGVIFDVGSVKAA
;
A
#
# COMPACT_ATOMS: atom_id res chain seq x y z
N MET A 1 0.59 1.38 14.71
CA MET A 1 0.06 0.45 13.70
C MET A 1 0.85 0.55 12.41
N LEU A 2 0.96 -0.54 11.70
CA LEU A 2 1.74 -0.65 10.46
C LEU A 2 0.80 -0.74 9.27
N LEU A 3 0.99 0.14 8.30
CA LEU A 3 0.26 0.10 7.02
C LEU A 3 1.20 -0.32 5.91
N THR A 4 0.81 -1.30 5.12
CA THR A 4 1.54 -1.67 3.91
C THR A 4 0.74 -1.20 2.70
N VAL A 5 1.38 -0.44 1.81
CA VAL A 5 0.76 0.10 0.61
C VAL A 5 1.30 -0.64 -0.60
N ILE A 6 0.44 -1.32 -1.33
CA ILE A 6 0.81 -2.03 -2.55
C ILE A 6 0.49 -1.14 -3.73
N GLY A 7 1.51 -0.79 -4.50
CA GLY A 7 1.38 0.17 -5.58
C GLY A 7 1.45 1.59 -5.06
N THR A 8 2.65 2.17 -5.06
CA THR A 8 2.87 3.51 -4.52
C THR A 8 2.68 4.60 -5.56
N GLY A 9 1.80 4.37 -6.54
CA GLY A 9 1.45 5.38 -7.53
C GLY A 9 0.61 6.50 -6.93
N LEU A 10 0.02 7.31 -7.80
CA LEU A 10 -0.67 8.52 -7.37
C LEU A 10 -1.77 8.26 -6.33
N ILE A 11 -2.62 7.27 -6.57
CA ILE A 11 -3.74 6.99 -5.65
C ILE A 11 -3.23 6.43 -4.32
N GLY A 12 -2.35 5.44 -4.37
CA GLY A 12 -1.78 4.84 -3.16
C GLY A 12 -0.99 5.86 -2.37
N GLY A 13 -0.19 6.68 -3.06
CA GLY A 13 0.60 7.73 -2.42
C GLY A 13 -0.27 8.78 -1.74
N SER A 14 -1.34 9.20 -2.40
CA SER A 14 -2.26 10.19 -1.82
C SER A 14 -2.92 9.66 -0.56
N PHE A 15 -3.35 8.41 -0.58
CA PHE A 15 -3.93 7.79 0.61
C PHE A 15 -2.92 7.72 1.75
N ALA A 16 -1.70 7.28 1.44
CA ALA A 16 -0.66 7.14 2.46
C ALA A 16 -0.32 8.49 3.10
N LEU A 17 -0.20 9.54 2.31
CA LEU A 17 0.07 10.87 2.83
C LEU A 17 -1.08 11.36 3.70
N GLY A 18 -2.31 11.12 3.30
CA GLY A 18 -3.46 11.48 4.11
C GLY A 18 -3.50 10.77 5.45
N ALA A 19 -3.20 9.47 5.43
CA ALA A 19 -3.16 8.67 6.67
C ALA A 19 -2.03 9.14 7.58
N ARG A 20 -0.87 9.47 6.99
CA ARG A 20 0.28 9.96 7.76
C ARG A 20 -0.04 11.31 8.40
N THR A 21 -0.68 12.19 7.67
CA THR A 21 -1.07 13.50 8.18
C THR A 21 -2.02 13.39 9.38
N ARG A 22 -2.87 12.35 9.37
CA ARG A 22 -3.84 12.13 10.45
C ARG A 22 -3.30 11.27 11.58
N ASN A 23 -2.03 10.84 11.47
CA ASN A 23 -1.38 9.98 12.47
C ASN A 23 -2.11 8.66 12.71
N LEU A 24 -2.74 8.12 11.66
CA LEU A 24 -3.45 6.85 11.76
C LEU A 24 -2.50 5.68 11.90
N PHE A 25 -1.32 5.78 11.32
CA PHE A 25 -0.31 4.75 11.37
C PHE A 25 1.04 5.38 11.70
N GLN A 26 1.89 4.65 12.39
CA GLN A 26 3.22 5.10 12.76
C GLN A 26 4.29 4.63 11.76
N GLN A 27 4.00 3.56 11.04
CA GLN A 27 4.95 3.01 10.09
C GLN A 27 4.24 2.69 8.78
N PHE A 28 4.89 3.03 7.67
CA PHE A 28 4.37 2.83 6.32
C PHE A 28 5.38 2.05 5.51
N LEU A 29 4.98 0.89 5.00
CA LEU A 29 5.81 0.11 4.09
C LEU A 29 5.17 0.13 2.71
N GLY A 30 6.00 0.07 1.67
CA GLY A 30 5.53 0.05 0.31
C GLY A 30 5.95 -1.21 -0.42
N ILE A 31 5.10 -1.69 -1.31
CA ILE A 31 5.46 -2.73 -2.26
C ILE A 31 5.29 -2.12 -3.64
N GLU A 32 6.39 -1.95 -4.35
CA GLU A 32 6.41 -1.30 -5.65
C GLU A 32 7.45 -1.98 -6.53
N PRO A 33 7.03 -2.68 -7.58
CA PRO A 33 7.97 -3.38 -8.46
C PRO A 33 8.81 -2.46 -9.33
N ASN A 34 8.36 -1.23 -9.56
CA ASN A 34 9.12 -0.26 -10.36
C ASN A 34 10.13 0.47 -9.47
N ALA A 35 11.42 0.29 -9.76
CA ALA A 35 12.48 0.84 -8.91
C ALA A 35 12.44 2.36 -8.82
N GLU A 36 12.08 3.05 -9.89
CA GLU A 36 12.01 4.51 -9.87
C GLU A 36 10.87 5.00 -9.00
N HIS A 37 9.72 4.34 -9.09
CA HIS A 37 8.58 4.68 -8.25
C HIS A 37 8.86 4.38 -6.79
N ALA A 38 9.54 3.26 -6.52
CA ALA A 38 9.92 2.89 -5.17
C ALA A 38 10.84 3.94 -4.55
N ASP A 39 11.86 4.37 -5.28
CA ASP A 39 12.78 5.38 -4.81
C ASP A 39 12.07 6.70 -4.54
N THR A 40 11.19 7.11 -5.45
CA THR A 40 10.42 8.34 -5.30
C THR A 40 9.53 8.28 -4.06
N ALA A 41 8.89 7.15 -3.82
CA ALA A 41 7.99 6.99 -2.68
C ALA A 41 8.75 7.17 -1.35
N VAL A 42 9.95 6.61 -1.26
CA VAL A 42 10.76 6.76 -0.06
C VAL A 42 11.25 8.20 0.10
N ARG A 43 11.73 8.80 -0.99
CA ARG A 43 12.25 10.18 -0.93
C ARG A 43 11.18 11.20 -0.58
N LEU A 44 9.96 11.00 -1.04
CA LEU A 44 8.86 11.92 -0.75
C LEU A 44 8.20 11.66 0.60
N GLY A 45 8.65 10.63 1.32
CA GLY A 45 8.07 10.31 2.61
C GLY A 45 6.71 9.65 2.54
N ILE A 46 6.33 9.11 1.38
CA ILE A 46 5.08 8.38 1.23
C ILE A 46 5.14 7.09 2.03
N VAL A 47 6.26 6.38 1.95
CA VAL A 47 6.51 5.19 2.75
C VAL A 47 7.88 5.32 3.41
N ASP A 48 8.09 4.59 4.49
CA ASP A 48 9.37 4.60 5.19
C ASP A 48 10.37 3.67 4.53
N GLU A 49 9.88 2.59 3.93
CA GLU A 49 10.72 1.59 3.31
C GLU A 49 9.91 0.81 2.28
N VAL A 50 10.58 0.31 1.24
CA VAL A 50 9.96 -0.57 0.25
C VAL A 50 10.42 -1.99 0.51
N VAL A 51 9.47 -2.92 0.56
CA VAL A 51 9.72 -4.33 0.84
C VAL A 51 9.14 -5.19 -0.27
N ALA A 52 9.57 -6.45 -0.32
CA ALA A 52 9.13 -7.38 -1.38
C ALA A 52 7.81 -8.08 -1.03
N GLU A 53 7.51 -8.23 0.25
CA GLU A 53 6.33 -8.97 0.69
C GLU A 53 5.66 -8.24 1.83
N VAL A 54 4.35 -8.47 1.99
CA VAL A 54 3.58 -7.90 3.08
C VAL A 54 3.94 -8.62 4.39
N PRO A 55 4.44 -7.89 5.40
CA PRO A 55 4.70 -8.52 6.69
C PRO A 55 3.40 -9.02 7.34
N ARG A 56 3.48 -10.14 8.02
CA ARG A 56 2.29 -10.69 8.69
C ARG A 56 1.78 -9.80 9.82
N ASP A 57 2.65 -8.98 10.37
CA ASP A 57 2.26 -8.05 11.44
C ASP A 57 1.73 -6.72 10.90
N SER A 58 1.56 -6.58 9.60
CA SER A 58 0.94 -5.39 9.03
C SER A 58 -0.52 -5.33 9.48
N ASP A 59 -0.88 -4.24 10.14
CA ASP A 59 -2.23 -4.06 10.67
C ASP A 59 -3.24 -3.81 9.56
N ALA A 60 -2.81 -3.16 8.49
CA ALA A 60 -3.66 -2.88 7.34
C ALA A 60 -2.85 -2.98 6.06
N VAL A 61 -3.50 -3.37 4.98
CA VAL A 61 -2.89 -3.45 3.65
C VAL A 61 -3.79 -2.69 2.69
N LEU A 62 -3.24 -1.68 2.04
CA LEU A 62 -3.93 -0.93 1.01
C LEU A 62 -3.44 -1.40 -0.35
N ILE A 63 -4.34 -1.86 -1.20
CA ILE A 63 -3.99 -2.30 -2.54
C ILE A 63 -4.47 -1.25 -3.53
N ALA A 64 -3.53 -0.66 -4.26
CA ALA A 64 -3.82 0.35 -5.27
C ALA A 64 -3.27 -0.12 -6.60
N GLY A 65 -4.12 -0.22 -7.60
CA GLY A 65 -3.68 -0.67 -8.91
C GLY A 65 -4.83 -1.15 -9.77
N PRO A 66 -4.55 -1.65 -10.98
CA PRO A 66 -5.57 -2.21 -11.84
C PRO A 66 -6.26 -3.41 -11.20
N SER A 67 -7.48 -3.71 -11.64
CA SER A 67 -8.29 -4.74 -11.01
C SER A 67 -7.65 -6.13 -11.05
N ASP A 68 -6.87 -6.45 -12.06
CA ASP A 68 -6.17 -7.73 -12.14
C ASP A 68 -5.08 -7.83 -11.07
N VAL A 69 -4.37 -6.73 -10.81
CA VAL A 69 -3.37 -6.67 -9.75
C VAL A 69 -4.03 -6.79 -8.38
N VAL A 70 -5.15 -6.10 -8.19
CA VAL A 70 -5.91 -6.16 -6.94
C VAL A 70 -6.36 -7.60 -6.68
N ALA A 71 -6.94 -8.25 -7.70
CA ALA A 71 -7.43 -9.62 -7.56
C ALA A 71 -6.31 -10.59 -7.18
N ASP A 72 -5.15 -10.45 -7.80
CA ASP A 72 -4.00 -11.30 -7.50
C ASP A 72 -3.56 -11.14 -6.03
N TRP A 73 -3.48 -9.90 -5.57
CA TRP A 73 -3.08 -9.64 -4.18
C TRP A 73 -4.12 -10.11 -3.17
N VAL A 74 -5.40 -9.98 -3.49
CA VAL A 74 -6.46 -10.46 -2.58
C VAL A 74 -6.32 -11.97 -2.37
N VAL A 75 -6.03 -12.72 -3.43
CA VAL A 75 -5.80 -14.16 -3.32
C VAL A 75 -4.56 -14.45 -2.48
N ARG A 76 -3.47 -13.73 -2.72
CA ARG A 76 -2.21 -13.95 -2.00
C ARG A 76 -2.32 -13.59 -0.52
N LEU A 77 -3.21 -12.68 -0.17
CA LEU A 77 -3.39 -12.22 1.21
C LEU A 77 -4.59 -12.85 1.89
N ALA A 78 -5.13 -13.95 1.34
CA ALA A 78 -6.32 -14.58 1.90
C ALA A 78 -6.19 -14.96 3.37
N ASP A 79 -4.97 -15.32 3.80
CA ASP A 79 -4.71 -15.71 5.19
C ASP A 79 -4.12 -14.59 6.04
N HIS A 80 -4.05 -13.38 5.50
CA HIS A 80 -3.45 -12.27 6.23
C HIS A 80 -4.37 -11.85 7.39
N PRO A 81 -3.82 -11.70 8.62
CA PRO A 81 -4.66 -11.39 9.78
C PRO A 81 -5.14 -9.94 9.87
N GLY A 82 -4.51 -9.03 9.14
CA GLY A 82 -4.89 -7.61 9.19
C GLY A 82 -6.04 -7.27 8.26
N VAL A 83 -6.43 -5.99 8.25
CA VAL A 83 -7.47 -5.49 7.38
C VAL A 83 -6.91 -5.25 5.98
N ILE A 84 -7.63 -5.69 4.96
CA ILE A 84 -7.23 -5.50 3.57
C ILE A 84 -8.30 -4.68 2.87
N PHE A 85 -7.90 -3.62 2.19
CA PHE A 85 -8.82 -2.81 1.41
C PHE A 85 -8.14 -2.31 0.16
N ASP A 86 -8.92 -1.95 -0.85
CA ASP A 86 -8.39 -1.46 -2.11
C ASP A 86 -9.11 -0.18 -2.52
N VAL A 87 -8.41 0.63 -3.32
CA VAL A 87 -8.97 1.84 -3.88
C VAL A 87 -9.06 1.78 -5.41
N GLY A 88 -8.59 0.70 -6.00
CA GLY A 88 -8.57 0.56 -7.44
C GLY A 88 -9.95 0.55 -8.07
N SER A 89 -10.90 -0.10 -7.41
CA SER A 89 -12.26 -0.21 -7.93
C SER A 89 -13.05 1.09 -7.84
N VAL A 90 -12.62 2.02 -7.01
CA VAL A 90 -13.34 3.27 -6.80
C VAL A 90 -13.40 4.10 -8.08
N LYS A 91 -12.37 4.03 -8.88
CA LYS A 91 -12.30 4.85 -10.09
C LYS A 91 -13.31 4.46 -11.14
N ALA A 92 -13.95 3.33 -10.99
CA ALA A 92 -14.93 2.85 -11.96
C ALA A 92 -16.13 3.76 -12.07
N ALA A 93 -16.32 4.60 -11.10
CA ALA A 93 -17.45 5.52 -11.07
C ALA A 93 -17.39 6.52 -12.23
#